data_c49fcda65f6c10d5f0640f9cb60c45b1
#
_entry.id   c49fcda65f6c10d5f0640f9cb60c45b1
#
_cell.length_a   1.000
_cell.length_b   1.000
_cell.length_c   1.000
_cell.angle_alpha   90.00
_cell.angle_beta   90.00
_cell.angle_gamma   90.00
#
_symmetry.space_group_name_H-M   'P 1'
#
loop_
_entity.id
_entity.type
_entity.pdbx_description
1 polymer ?
#
loop_
_entity_poly.entity_id
_entity_poly.type
_entity_poly.pdbx_seq_one_letter_code
_entity_poly.pdbx_strand_id
1 'polypeptide(L)'
;LNILLLIRVHLWLVALLSWQQEPADVAPGYDGCVGPQLPQISFEIVAECPHTRARAGLLHTPHGTIETPVFMPVGTQATVKGLTQRDLAEDLGVGILLANTYHLYLRPGHELIRRMGGLHKFMSWPKAILTDSGGFQVFSLSGLRQIDEAGVTFHSHLNGDRHGFTPESTVDVQLAYGSDILMALDECPEYPVSHEYARQSMQRTVRWAQQANRHFLRRIAESPTRHALFPIVQGSSFADLRRECAAALADLDTDGYAIGGLSVGEPRPLSLEAVEATEEILPRGKPRYAMGVGMPAELPEYVARGVDMMDCVLPSRNARNGYLFTSEGRVIIKHARYKEDERPLDPNCPCYTCRTYSRAYLRHLFQAGEILFPVLATRHNIQRYLDIMREIRDAIRSGSFPEYLSCVRSASHEAE
;
A
#
# COMPACT_ATOMS: atom_id res chain seq x y z
N LEU A 1 -31.33 -37.98 -34.22
CA LEU A 1 -30.56 -36.76 -33.77
C LEU A 1 -31.47 -35.59 -33.34
N ASN A 2 -32.80 -35.75 -33.27
CA ASN A 2 -33.78 -34.67 -33.00
C ASN A 2 -34.63 -34.84 -31.75
N ILE A 3 -34.34 -35.82 -30.89
CA ILE A 3 -35.12 -36.07 -29.62
C ILE A 3 -34.39 -35.52 -28.42
N LEU A 4 -33.08 -35.40 -28.41
CA LEU A 4 -32.28 -34.88 -27.29
C LEU A 4 -32.24 -33.32 -27.15
N LEU A 5 -32.64 -32.60 -28.20
CA LEU A 5 -32.71 -31.12 -28.18
C LEU A 5 -34.04 -30.61 -27.59
N LEU A 6 -35.12 -31.37 -27.70
CA LEU A 6 -36.44 -30.99 -27.18
C LEU A 6 -36.58 -31.18 -25.65
N ILE A 7 -35.80 -32.06 -25.04
CA ILE A 7 -35.86 -32.32 -23.59
C ILE A 7 -35.09 -31.23 -22.82
N ARG A 8 -34.07 -30.62 -23.41
CA ARG A 8 -33.32 -29.50 -22.76
C ARG A 8 -34.05 -28.17 -22.75
N VAL A 9 -34.94 -27.92 -23.70
CA VAL A 9 -35.75 -26.68 -23.77
C VAL A 9 -36.92 -26.75 -22.78
N HIS A 10 -37.49 -27.93 -22.56
CA HIS A 10 -38.63 -28.10 -21.63
C HIS A 10 -38.27 -27.99 -20.15
N LEU A 11 -37.03 -28.35 -19.77
CA LEU A 11 -36.55 -28.22 -18.38
C LEU A 11 -36.19 -26.77 -18.02
N TRP A 12 -35.89 -25.89 -18.98
CA TRP A 12 -35.67 -24.48 -18.76
C TRP A 12 -36.96 -23.66 -18.65
N LEU A 13 -38.04 -24.07 -19.28
CA LEU A 13 -39.36 -23.39 -19.21
C LEU A 13 -40.10 -23.71 -17.91
N VAL A 14 -39.91 -24.89 -17.31
CA VAL A 14 -40.52 -25.24 -16.02
C VAL A 14 -39.85 -24.56 -14.82
N ALA A 15 -38.56 -24.20 -14.94
CA ALA A 15 -37.83 -23.43 -13.90
C ALA A 15 -38.16 -21.92 -13.90
N LEU A 16 -38.77 -21.37 -14.96
CA LEU A 16 -39.14 -19.97 -15.08
C LEU A 16 -40.59 -19.66 -14.66
N LEU A 17 -41.45 -20.68 -14.45
CA LEU A 17 -42.85 -20.50 -14.07
C LEU A 17 -43.16 -20.74 -12.61
N SER A 18 -42.19 -21.05 -11.74
CA SER A 18 -42.39 -21.27 -10.31
C SER A 18 -42.00 -20.10 -9.40
N TRP A 19 -41.78 -18.91 -9.96
CA TRP A 19 -41.59 -17.66 -9.21
C TRP A 19 -42.82 -16.76 -9.35
N GLN A 20 -43.98 -17.20 -8.85
CA GLN A 20 -45.06 -16.27 -8.52
C GLN A 20 -45.04 -16.01 -7.01
N GLN A 21 -44.88 -14.73 -6.69
CA GLN A 21 -44.85 -14.15 -5.35
C GLN A 21 -46.16 -14.41 -4.63
N GLU A 22 -46.12 -15.02 -3.45
CA GLU A 22 -47.16 -14.86 -2.46
C GLU A 22 -47.00 -13.52 -1.75
N PRO A 23 -48.11 -12.82 -1.42
CA PRO A 23 -48.01 -11.56 -0.70
C PRO A 23 -47.64 -11.85 0.76
N ALA A 24 -46.56 -11.20 1.21
CA ALA A 24 -46.10 -11.27 2.61
C ALA A 24 -47.14 -10.60 3.53
N ASP A 25 -47.65 -11.33 4.49
CA ASP A 25 -48.37 -10.81 5.64
C ASP A 25 -47.50 -9.83 6.43
N VAL A 26 -47.99 -8.64 6.64
CA VAL A 26 -47.37 -7.59 7.45
C VAL A 26 -47.50 -8.00 8.93
N ALA A 27 -46.43 -8.45 9.52
CA ALA A 27 -46.31 -8.61 10.97
C ALA A 27 -46.03 -7.26 11.64
N PRO A 28 -46.64 -6.95 12.80
CA PRO A 28 -46.45 -5.67 13.48
C PRO A 28 -45.15 -5.64 14.32
N GLY A 29 -44.45 -4.52 14.25
CA GLY A 29 -43.53 -4.03 15.28
C GLY A 29 -42.15 -4.69 15.31
N TYR A 30 -41.23 -4.15 14.51
CA TYR A 30 -39.81 -4.25 14.80
C TYR A 30 -39.30 -2.93 15.31
N ASP A 31 -39.27 -2.78 16.64
CA ASP A 31 -38.47 -1.79 17.32
C ASP A 31 -36.97 -2.13 17.12
N GLY A 32 -36.23 -1.20 16.56
CA GLY A 32 -34.81 -1.00 16.83
C GLY A 32 -33.83 -2.09 16.39
N CYS A 33 -33.90 -2.63 15.15
CA CYS A 33 -32.74 -3.27 14.56
C CYS A 33 -31.79 -2.18 14.05
N VAL A 34 -30.78 -1.81 14.87
CA VAL A 34 -29.55 -1.24 14.37
C VAL A 34 -28.99 -2.26 13.39
N GLY A 35 -29.05 -1.97 12.10
CA GLY A 35 -28.42 -2.83 11.07
C GLY A 35 -26.97 -3.09 11.45
N PRO A 36 -26.33 -4.17 10.97
CA PRO A 36 -24.96 -4.48 11.33
C PRO A 36 -24.11 -3.23 11.03
N GLN A 37 -23.56 -2.63 12.09
CA GLN A 37 -22.65 -1.50 11.93
C GLN A 37 -21.49 -2.00 11.08
N LEU A 38 -21.27 -1.35 9.95
CA LEU A 38 -20.10 -1.65 9.11
C LEU A 38 -18.85 -1.53 10.00
N PRO A 39 -17.88 -2.47 9.89
CA PRO A 39 -16.67 -2.42 10.68
C PRO A 39 -16.00 -1.06 10.49
N GLN A 40 -15.77 -0.36 11.59
CA GLN A 40 -15.06 0.91 11.58
C GLN A 40 -13.58 0.63 11.29
N ILE A 41 -12.91 1.55 10.60
CA ILE A 41 -11.46 1.49 10.52
C ILE A 41 -10.93 1.79 11.92
N SER A 42 -10.18 0.84 12.48
CA SER A 42 -9.63 0.95 13.82
C SER A 42 -8.29 0.22 13.92
N PHE A 43 -7.49 0.63 14.88
CA PHE A 43 -6.17 0.06 15.10
C PHE A 43 -6.03 -0.39 16.55
N GLU A 44 -5.61 -1.63 16.74
CA GLU A 44 -5.37 -2.25 18.03
C GLU A 44 -3.91 -2.68 18.13
N ILE A 45 -3.21 -2.32 19.22
CA ILE A 45 -1.85 -2.79 19.51
C ILE A 45 -1.97 -4.07 20.33
N VAL A 46 -1.44 -5.18 19.80
CA VAL A 46 -1.52 -6.51 20.43
C VAL A 46 -0.23 -6.93 21.13
N ALA A 47 0.93 -6.37 20.75
CA ALA A 47 2.20 -6.58 21.42
C ALA A 47 3.15 -5.39 21.17
N GLU A 48 4.05 -5.13 22.11
CA GLU A 48 5.04 -4.07 22.03
C GLU A 48 6.40 -4.57 22.48
N CYS A 49 7.46 -4.06 21.84
CA CYS A 49 8.83 -4.30 22.26
C CYS A 49 9.20 -3.33 23.42
N PRO A 50 9.66 -3.81 24.57
CA PRO A 50 9.98 -2.93 25.71
C PRO A 50 11.23 -2.09 25.48
N HIS A 51 12.08 -2.43 24.51
CA HIS A 51 13.38 -1.80 24.27
C HIS A 51 13.41 -0.90 23.03
N THR A 52 12.36 -0.92 22.22
CA THR A 52 12.23 -0.10 21.00
C THR A 52 10.80 0.41 20.89
N ARG A 53 10.49 1.17 19.84
CA ARG A 53 9.10 1.56 19.55
C ARG A 53 8.36 0.54 18.68
N ALA A 54 8.96 -0.62 18.41
CA ALA A 54 8.35 -1.67 17.61
C ALA A 54 7.10 -2.23 18.28
N ARG A 55 6.05 -2.41 17.48
CA ARG A 55 4.78 -2.94 17.95
C ARG A 55 4.13 -3.82 16.89
N ALA A 56 3.41 -4.83 17.31
CA ALA A 56 2.52 -5.62 16.48
C ALA A 56 1.08 -5.20 16.77
N GLY A 57 0.27 -5.06 15.73
CA GLY A 57 -1.10 -4.58 15.85
C GLY A 57 -2.03 -5.24 14.85
N LEU A 58 -3.32 -4.88 14.96
CA LEU A 58 -4.39 -5.25 14.04
C LEU A 58 -5.02 -3.97 13.49
N LEU A 59 -4.97 -3.79 12.18
CA LEU A 59 -5.67 -2.73 11.47
C LEU A 59 -6.94 -3.32 10.86
N HIS A 60 -8.08 -2.93 11.39
CA HIS A 60 -9.40 -3.37 10.92
C HIS A 60 -9.88 -2.46 9.79
N THR A 61 -10.34 -3.05 8.69
CA THR A 61 -10.92 -2.34 7.55
C THR A 61 -12.21 -3.04 7.11
N PRO A 62 -13.07 -2.39 6.29
CA PRO A 62 -14.24 -3.05 5.71
C PRO A 62 -13.90 -4.32 4.89
N HIS A 63 -12.68 -4.41 4.36
CA HIS A 63 -12.21 -5.54 3.54
C HIS A 63 -11.27 -6.51 4.28
N GLY A 64 -11.31 -6.49 5.62
CA GLY A 64 -10.61 -7.45 6.47
C GLY A 64 -9.64 -6.82 7.46
N THR A 65 -9.12 -7.67 8.32
CA THR A 65 -8.12 -7.30 9.33
C THR A 65 -6.72 -7.56 8.81
N ILE A 66 -5.84 -6.59 9.02
CA ILE A 66 -4.44 -6.60 8.57
C ILE A 66 -3.54 -6.65 9.79
N GLU A 67 -2.68 -7.67 9.88
CA GLU A 67 -1.64 -7.70 10.90
C GLU A 67 -0.51 -6.72 10.56
N THR A 68 -0.13 -5.90 11.51
CA THR A 68 0.99 -4.95 11.39
C THR A 68 2.17 -5.38 12.28
N PRO A 69 3.43 -5.05 11.92
CA PRO A 69 3.86 -4.32 10.72
C PRO A 69 3.51 -5.05 9.42
N VAL A 70 3.18 -4.27 8.38
CA VAL A 70 2.80 -4.81 7.08
C VAL A 70 3.53 -4.13 5.93
N PHE A 71 3.89 -4.90 4.92
CA PHE A 71 4.35 -4.39 3.63
C PHE A 71 3.22 -4.42 2.61
N MET A 72 3.00 -3.31 1.92
CA MET A 72 1.97 -3.15 0.90
C MET A 72 2.59 -3.23 -0.50
N PRO A 73 2.34 -4.31 -1.27
CA PRO A 73 2.76 -4.36 -2.67
C PRO A 73 2.11 -3.25 -3.49
N VAL A 74 2.91 -2.61 -4.36
CA VAL A 74 2.43 -1.48 -5.17
C VAL A 74 1.77 -1.96 -6.45
N GLY A 75 0.47 -1.72 -6.54
CA GLY A 75 -0.38 -1.95 -7.70
C GLY A 75 -0.67 -0.66 -8.47
N THR A 76 0.36 -0.04 -9.09
CA THR A 76 0.33 1.30 -9.68
C THR A 76 -0.90 1.59 -10.56
N GLN A 77 -1.31 0.63 -11.39
CA GLN A 77 -2.45 0.75 -12.30
C GLN A 77 -3.46 -0.39 -12.04
N ALA A 78 -3.90 -0.51 -10.79
CA ALA A 78 -4.80 -1.57 -10.32
C ALA A 78 -4.21 -2.99 -10.55
N THR A 79 -2.88 -3.12 -10.59
CA THR A 79 -2.20 -4.41 -10.71
C THR A 79 -0.78 -4.35 -10.16
N VAL A 80 -0.37 -5.35 -9.40
CA VAL A 80 1.04 -5.61 -9.10
C VAL A 80 1.64 -6.29 -10.32
N LYS A 81 2.65 -5.66 -10.92
CA LYS A 81 3.21 -6.11 -12.21
C LYS A 81 3.69 -7.56 -12.16
N GLY A 82 3.13 -8.38 -13.04
CA GLY A 82 3.49 -9.78 -13.19
C GLY A 82 2.72 -10.74 -12.27
N LEU A 83 1.78 -10.27 -11.45
CA LEU A 83 1.00 -11.13 -10.55
C LEU A 83 -0.50 -10.93 -10.77
N THR A 84 -1.24 -12.02 -10.67
CA THR A 84 -2.70 -12.00 -10.61
C THR A 84 -3.17 -11.70 -9.20
N GLN A 85 -4.43 -11.28 -9.04
CA GLN A 85 -5.06 -11.10 -7.73
C GLN A 85 -5.12 -12.40 -6.93
N ARG A 86 -5.25 -13.54 -7.61
CA ARG A 86 -5.19 -14.86 -6.99
C ARG A 86 -3.81 -15.13 -6.39
N ASP A 87 -2.73 -14.90 -7.17
CA ASP A 87 -1.36 -15.05 -6.65
C ASP A 87 -1.15 -14.23 -5.38
N LEU A 88 -1.66 -12.99 -5.36
CA LEU A 88 -1.52 -12.08 -4.23
C LEU A 88 -2.36 -12.49 -3.03
N ALA A 89 -3.65 -12.78 -3.23
CA ALA A 89 -4.61 -13.01 -2.15
C ALA A 89 -4.51 -14.43 -1.57
N GLU A 90 -4.42 -15.46 -2.44
CA GLU A 90 -4.49 -16.86 -2.03
C GLU A 90 -3.11 -17.46 -1.78
N ASP A 91 -2.16 -17.26 -2.72
CA ASP A 91 -0.85 -17.92 -2.65
C ASP A 91 0.14 -17.17 -1.75
N LEU A 92 0.13 -15.83 -1.78
CA LEU A 92 1.04 -14.97 -1.02
C LEU A 92 0.42 -14.42 0.26
N GLY A 93 -0.90 -14.43 0.39
CA GLY A 93 -1.58 -13.95 1.59
C GLY A 93 -1.50 -12.44 1.81
N VAL A 94 -1.39 -11.65 0.73
CA VAL A 94 -1.36 -10.18 0.82
C VAL A 94 -2.69 -9.67 1.38
N GLY A 95 -2.65 -8.89 2.45
CA GLY A 95 -3.83 -8.32 3.13
C GLY A 95 -4.24 -6.94 2.62
N ILE A 96 -3.32 -6.18 2.06
CA ILE A 96 -3.53 -4.81 1.59
C ILE A 96 -2.63 -4.50 0.39
N LEU A 97 -3.16 -3.76 -0.58
CA LEU A 97 -2.41 -3.23 -1.74
C LEU A 97 -2.39 -1.71 -1.71
N LEU A 98 -1.33 -1.13 -2.28
CA LEU A 98 -1.30 0.29 -2.61
C LEU A 98 -1.60 0.48 -4.10
N ALA A 99 -2.52 1.40 -4.43
CA ALA A 99 -2.79 1.85 -5.79
C ALA A 99 -2.50 3.35 -5.95
N ASN A 100 -2.02 3.76 -7.14
CA ASN A 100 -1.59 5.15 -7.34
C ASN A 100 -2.70 6.00 -7.97
N THR A 101 -3.14 7.00 -7.25
CA THR A 101 -4.22 7.92 -7.66
C THR A 101 -3.90 8.63 -8.97
N TYR A 102 -2.71 9.20 -9.12
CA TYR A 102 -2.32 9.90 -10.35
C TYR A 102 -2.46 9.04 -11.61
N HIS A 103 -1.93 7.82 -11.59
CA HIS A 103 -1.97 6.94 -12.75
C HIS A 103 -3.38 6.49 -13.10
N LEU A 104 -4.18 6.14 -12.10
CA LEU A 104 -5.56 5.70 -12.27
C LEU A 104 -6.50 6.85 -12.67
N TYR A 105 -6.23 8.07 -12.21
CA TYR A 105 -6.93 9.28 -12.62
C TYR A 105 -6.74 9.57 -14.10
N LEU A 106 -5.51 9.48 -14.60
CA LEU A 106 -5.21 9.67 -16.02
C LEU A 106 -5.72 8.52 -16.90
N ARG A 107 -5.65 7.30 -16.40
CA ARG A 107 -6.09 6.09 -17.13
C ARG A 107 -6.44 4.95 -16.18
N PRO A 108 -7.67 4.42 -16.17
CA PRO A 108 -8.76 4.69 -17.10
C PRO A 108 -9.65 5.89 -16.72
N GLY A 109 -9.36 6.59 -15.61
CA GLY A 109 -10.15 7.67 -15.06
C GLY A 109 -11.05 7.20 -13.90
N HIS A 110 -11.13 8.05 -12.87
CA HIS A 110 -11.87 7.73 -11.63
C HIS A 110 -13.37 7.54 -11.85
N GLU A 111 -13.96 8.28 -12.78
CA GLU A 111 -15.38 8.16 -13.11
C GLU A 111 -15.73 6.80 -13.76
N LEU A 112 -14.83 6.24 -14.58
CA LEU A 112 -15.02 4.89 -15.10
C LEU A 112 -14.94 3.87 -13.99
N ILE A 113 -13.92 3.96 -13.12
CA ILE A 113 -13.73 3.04 -11.98
C ILE A 113 -14.95 3.10 -11.05
N ARG A 114 -15.47 4.30 -10.76
CA ARG A 114 -16.70 4.48 -9.96
C ARG A 114 -17.89 3.76 -10.59
N ARG A 115 -18.14 3.94 -11.89
CA ARG A 115 -19.24 3.24 -12.61
C ARG A 115 -19.07 1.72 -12.63
N MET A 116 -17.83 1.22 -12.57
CA MET A 116 -17.51 -0.21 -12.48
C MET A 116 -17.62 -0.76 -11.05
N GLY A 117 -17.99 0.06 -10.05
CA GLY A 117 -18.20 -0.35 -8.67
C GLY A 117 -16.96 -0.26 -7.79
N GLY A 118 -16.03 0.66 -8.11
CA GLY A 118 -14.79 0.89 -7.38
C GLY A 118 -13.65 -0.05 -7.76
N LEU A 119 -12.46 0.18 -7.21
CA LEU A 119 -11.25 -0.60 -7.51
C LEU A 119 -11.39 -2.07 -7.12
N HIS A 120 -12.00 -2.37 -5.99
CA HIS A 120 -12.20 -3.74 -5.53
C HIS A 120 -12.91 -4.59 -6.59
N LYS A 121 -14.01 -4.08 -7.13
CA LYS A 121 -14.75 -4.76 -8.18
C LYS A 121 -14.03 -4.71 -9.52
N PHE A 122 -13.47 -3.54 -9.87
CA PHE A 122 -12.79 -3.31 -11.15
C PHE A 122 -11.59 -4.25 -11.35
N MET A 123 -10.80 -4.49 -10.30
CA MET A 123 -9.63 -5.37 -10.37
C MET A 123 -9.84 -6.75 -9.74
N SER A 124 -11.05 -7.07 -9.27
CA SER A 124 -11.39 -8.32 -8.56
C SER A 124 -10.48 -8.56 -7.34
N TRP A 125 -10.29 -7.53 -6.52
CA TRP A 125 -9.46 -7.60 -5.31
C TRP A 125 -10.34 -7.60 -4.06
N PRO A 126 -10.31 -8.68 -3.24
CA PRO A 126 -11.25 -8.82 -2.11
C PRO A 126 -10.72 -8.27 -0.78
N LYS A 127 -9.47 -7.77 -0.74
CA LYS A 127 -8.80 -7.29 0.47
C LYS A 127 -8.66 -5.77 0.46
N ALA A 128 -8.08 -5.21 1.52
CA ALA A 128 -7.94 -3.76 1.67
C ALA A 128 -7.11 -3.09 0.55
N ILE A 129 -7.46 -1.84 0.27
CA ILE A 129 -6.74 -0.96 -0.67
C ILE A 129 -6.44 0.37 0.02
N LEU A 130 -5.18 0.78 -0.02
CA LEU A 130 -4.75 2.14 0.23
C LEU A 130 -4.48 2.82 -1.11
N THR A 131 -4.96 4.06 -1.28
CA THR A 131 -4.57 4.90 -2.43
C THR A 131 -3.72 6.07 -1.98
N ASP A 132 -2.63 6.34 -2.70
CA ASP A 132 -1.84 7.55 -2.47
C ASP A 132 -2.60 8.82 -2.88
N SER A 133 -2.07 10.00 -2.52
CA SER A 133 -2.67 11.29 -2.90
C SER A 133 -2.49 11.64 -4.39
N GLY A 134 -1.54 10.99 -5.07
CA GLY A 134 -1.08 11.36 -6.42
C GLY A 134 -0.09 12.53 -6.43
N GLY A 135 0.14 13.20 -5.30
CA GLY A 135 1.03 14.37 -5.20
C GLY A 135 2.46 14.05 -5.66
N PHE A 136 3.08 13.02 -5.09
CA PHE A 136 4.45 12.64 -5.44
C PHE A 136 4.66 12.37 -6.95
N GLN A 137 3.70 11.71 -7.62
CA GLN A 137 3.79 11.43 -9.05
C GLN A 137 3.66 12.72 -9.88
N VAL A 138 2.83 13.66 -9.45
CA VAL A 138 2.75 14.99 -10.06
C VAL A 138 4.11 15.71 -9.93
N PHE A 139 4.76 15.60 -8.76
CA PHE A 139 6.07 16.22 -8.54
C PHE A 139 7.17 15.54 -9.34
N SER A 140 7.18 14.24 -9.47
CA SER A 140 8.27 13.47 -10.08
C SER A 140 8.14 13.27 -11.59
N LEU A 141 6.91 13.24 -12.15
CA LEU A 141 6.66 12.86 -13.54
C LEU A 141 6.21 14.01 -14.44
N SER A 142 5.69 15.10 -13.90
CA SER A 142 5.26 16.23 -14.71
C SER A 142 6.36 17.29 -14.80
N GLY A 143 6.95 17.45 -15.99
CA GLY A 143 7.97 18.49 -16.27
C GLY A 143 7.44 19.92 -16.16
N LEU A 144 6.12 20.13 -16.23
CA LEU A 144 5.44 21.41 -16.08
C LEU A 144 4.36 21.27 -15.01
N ARG A 145 4.66 21.77 -13.82
CA ARG A 145 3.74 21.86 -12.69
C ARG A 145 3.72 23.24 -12.09
N GLN A 146 2.57 23.66 -11.58
CA GLN A 146 2.41 24.87 -10.79
C GLN A 146 1.75 24.49 -9.47
N ILE A 147 2.33 24.96 -8.37
CA ILE A 147 1.87 24.72 -7.02
C ILE A 147 1.46 26.07 -6.44
N ASP A 148 0.26 26.14 -5.90
CA ASP A 148 -0.25 27.29 -5.18
C ASP A 148 -1.02 26.85 -3.92
N GLU A 149 -1.67 27.78 -3.25
CA GLU A 149 -2.45 27.45 -2.03
C GLU A 149 -3.70 26.60 -2.33
N ALA A 150 -4.25 26.68 -3.53
CA ALA A 150 -5.44 25.93 -3.91
C ALA A 150 -5.14 24.46 -4.29
N GLY A 151 -3.89 24.19 -4.67
CA GLY A 151 -3.50 22.83 -5.08
C GLY A 151 -2.35 22.81 -6.09
N VAL A 152 -2.37 21.82 -6.98
CA VAL A 152 -1.36 21.63 -8.00
C VAL A 152 -1.98 21.49 -9.39
N THR A 153 -1.49 22.26 -10.34
CA THR A 153 -1.80 22.11 -11.77
C THR A 153 -0.63 21.41 -12.46
N PHE A 154 -0.93 20.44 -13.33
CA PHE A 154 0.08 19.67 -14.03
C PHE A 154 -0.37 19.27 -15.43
N HIS A 155 0.58 18.85 -16.26
CA HIS A 155 0.31 18.29 -17.58
C HIS A 155 0.46 16.76 -17.57
N SER A 156 -0.52 16.08 -18.16
CA SER A 156 -0.51 14.63 -18.29
C SER A 156 0.70 14.17 -19.13
N HIS A 157 1.47 13.22 -18.61
CA HIS A 157 2.57 12.59 -19.34
C HIS A 157 2.08 11.68 -20.50
N LEU A 158 0.77 11.40 -20.58
CA LEU A 158 0.21 10.54 -21.61
C LEU A 158 -0.14 11.29 -22.89
N ASN A 159 -0.71 12.49 -22.77
CA ASN A 159 -1.28 13.25 -23.88
C ASN A 159 -1.06 14.78 -23.79
N GLY A 160 -0.41 15.26 -22.70
CA GLY A 160 -0.13 16.66 -22.50
C GLY A 160 -1.30 17.51 -21.97
N ASP A 161 -2.47 16.92 -21.73
CA ASP A 161 -3.65 17.64 -21.22
C ASP A 161 -3.35 18.26 -19.84
N ARG A 162 -3.95 19.44 -19.62
CA ARG A 162 -3.85 20.14 -18.34
C ARG A 162 -4.86 19.58 -17.33
N HIS A 163 -4.39 19.24 -16.14
CA HIS A 163 -5.14 18.74 -15.01
C HIS A 163 -4.84 19.52 -13.73
N GLY A 164 -5.70 19.39 -12.72
CA GLY A 164 -5.48 19.97 -11.41
C GLY A 164 -5.93 19.03 -10.30
N PHE A 165 -5.15 18.99 -9.23
CA PHE A 165 -5.52 18.38 -7.96
C PHE A 165 -5.63 19.45 -6.88
N THR A 166 -6.75 19.47 -6.18
CA THR A 166 -6.93 20.20 -4.92
C THR A 166 -7.06 19.20 -3.77
N PRO A 167 -6.89 19.63 -2.53
CA PRO A 167 -7.14 18.77 -1.37
C PRO A 167 -8.48 18.05 -1.42
N GLU A 168 -9.53 18.74 -1.84
CA GLU A 168 -10.90 18.22 -1.94
C GLU A 168 -11.04 17.26 -3.13
N SER A 169 -10.52 17.64 -4.31
CA SER A 169 -10.67 16.81 -5.51
C SER A 169 -9.94 15.48 -5.39
N THR A 170 -8.78 15.43 -4.70
CA THR A 170 -8.06 14.17 -4.46
C THR A 170 -8.81 13.24 -3.51
N VAL A 171 -9.52 13.79 -2.54
CA VAL A 171 -10.44 13.00 -1.69
C VAL A 171 -11.58 12.43 -2.54
N ASP A 172 -12.23 13.24 -3.37
CA ASP A 172 -13.34 12.78 -4.23
C ASP A 172 -12.90 11.70 -5.22
N VAL A 173 -11.71 11.82 -5.80
CA VAL A 173 -11.12 10.82 -6.69
C VAL A 173 -10.90 9.48 -5.96
N GLN A 174 -10.34 9.50 -4.76
CA GLN A 174 -10.08 8.30 -3.97
C GLN A 174 -11.38 7.66 -3.42
N LEU A 175 -12.37 8.46 -3.07
CA LEU A 175 -13.71 7.97 -2.72
C LEU A 175 -14.39 7.31 -3.94
N ALA A 176 -14.19 7.84 -5.15
CA ALA A 176 -14.67 7.20 -6.38
C ALA A 176 -14.00 5.85 -6.66
N TYR A 177 -12.76 5.64 -6.19
CA TYR A 177 -12.09 4.35 -6.20
C TYR A 177 -12.66 3.38 -5.16
N GLY A 178 -13.30 3.85 -4.11
CA GLY A 178 -13.77 3.02 -3.00
C GLY A 178 -12.63 2.47 -2.15
N SER A 179 -11.52 3.21 -2.03
CA SER A 179 -10.35 2.81 -1.24
C SER A 179 -10.68 2.75 0.25
N ASP A 180 -10.12 1.80 0.99
CA ASP A 180 -10.29 1.74 2.46
C ASP A 180 -9.55 2.90 3.13
N ILE A 181 -8.32 3.17 2.68
CA ILE A 181 -7.46 4.23 3.23
C ILE A 181 -7.11 5.21 2.11
N LEU A 182 -7.44 6.47 2.33
CA LEU A 182 -7.14 7.60 1.46
C LEU A 182 -5.97 8.40 2.03
N MET A 183 -5.11 8.92 1.16
CA MET A 183 -4.03 9.82 1.54
C MET A 183 -4.40 11.27 1.24
N ALA A 184 -4.17 12.18 2.19
CA ALA A 184 -4.33 13.61 1.94
C ALA A 184 -3.29 14.11 0.91
N LEU A 185 -3.66 15.09 0.09
CA LEU A 185 -2.71 15.75 -0.81
C LEU A 185 -1.62 16.45 0.00
N ASP A 186 -0.38 16.28 -0.40
CA ASP A 186 0.81 16.85 0.22
C ASP A 186 1.78 17.42 -0.82
N GLU A 187 2.69 18.26 -0.38
CA GLU A 187 3.84 18.67 -1.16
C GLU A 187 5.11 18.05 -0.60
N CYS A 188 5.74 17.20 -1.42
CA CYS A 188 7.00 16.53 -1.09
C CYS A 188 8.15 17.19 -1.85
N PRO A 189 8.94 18.09 -1.23
CA PRO A 189 10.10 18.71 -1.89
C PRO A 189 11.22 17.68 -2.11
N GLU A 190 11.99 17.89 -3.20
CA GLU A 190 13.18 17.08 -3.47
C GLU A 190 14.30 17.38 -2.46
N TYR A 191 15.15 16.38 -2.21
CA TYR A 191 16.35 16.57 -1.40
C TYR A 191 17.57 16.86 -2.31
N PRO A 192 18.49 17.78 -1.95
CA PRO A 192 18.43 18.67 -0.80
C PRO A 192 17.52 19.89 -1.02
N VAL A 193 16.98 20.42 0.07
CA VAL A 193 16.11 21.61 0.06
C VAL A 193 16.51 22.56 1.19
N SER A 194 16.30 23.87 1.02
CA SER A 194 16.52 24.83 2.09
C SER A 194 15.49 24.68 3.20
N HIS A 195 15.89 24.97 4.45
CA HIS A 195 14.97 24.93 5.60
C HIS A 195 13.75 25.85 5.39
N GLU A 196 13.97 27.04 4.80
CA GLU A 196 12.90 28.02 4.51
C GLU A 196 11.85 27.44 3.55
N TYR A 197 12.29 26.84 2.42
CA TYR A 197 11.35 26.24 1.47
C TYR A 197 10.67 24.99 2.06
N ALA A 198 11.40 24.17 2.82
CA ALA A 198 10.83 23.01 3.51
C ALA A 198 9.74 23.45 4.50
N ARG A 199 9.91 24.57 5.22
CA ARG A 199 8.90 25.17 6.10
C ARG A 199 7.67 25.62 5.33
N GLN A 200 7.83 26.33 4.23
CA GLN A 200 6.70 26.80 3.40
C GLN A 200 5.91 25.62 2.81
N SER A 201 6.59 24.62 2.29
CA SER A 201 6.00 23.38 1.78
C SER A 201 5.25 22.60 2.87
N MET A 202 5.86 22.44 4.04
CA MET A 202 5.25 21.78 5.19
C MET A 202 3.97 22.51 5.65
N GLN A 203 4.02 23.84 5.77
CA GLN A 203 2.85 24.63 6.16
C GLN A 203 1.71 24.52 5.14
N ARG A 204 2.04 24.48 3.83
CA ARG A 204 1.05 24.21 2.77
C ARG A 204 0.44 22.84 2.92
N THR A 205 1.25 21.81 3.14
CA THR A 205 0.78 20.45 3.39
C THR A 205 -0.18 20.37 4.58
N VAL A 206 0.11 21.06 5.69
CA VAL A 206 -0.79 21.15 6.85
C VAL A 206 -2.12 21.77 6.46
N ARG A 207 -2.12 22.93 5.75
CA ARG A 207 -3.37 23.57 5.30
C ARG A 207 -4.17 22.67 4.37
N TRP A 208 -3.52 22.00 3.44
CA TRP A 208 -4.16 21.03 2.55
C TRP A 208 -4.76 19.84 3.29
N ALA A 209 -4.04 19.29 4.26
CA ALA A 209 -4.56 18.22 5.11
C ALA A 209 -5.82 18.65 5.89
N GLN A 210 -5.83 19.89 6.43
CA GLN A 210 -7.01 20.45 7.09
C GLN A 210 -8.20 20.61 6.13
N GLN A 211 -7.97 21.05 4.90
CA GLN A 211 -9.00 21.17 3.87
C GLN A 211 -9.54 19.80 3.46
N ALA A 212 -8.64 18.86 3.18
CA ALA A 212 -8.98 17.48 2.84
C ALA A 212 -9.81 16.81 3.95
N ASN A 213 -9.40 16.96 5.22
CA ASN A 213 -10.11 16.37 6.37
C ASN A 213 -11.53 16.94 6.52
N ARG A 214 -11.70 18.27 6.44
CA ARG A 214 -13.04 18.89 6.48
C ARG A 214 -13.94 18.42 5.34
N HIS A 215 -13.38 18.28 4.13
CA HIS A 215 -14.12 17.77 2.97
C HIS A 215 -14.46 16.30 3.14
N PHE A 216 -13.50 15.48 3.53
CA PHE A 216 -13.66 14.04 3.78
C PHE A 216 -14.76 13.76 4.79
N LEU A 217 -14.77 14.43 5.95
CA LEU A 217 -15.79 14.25 6.99
C LEU A 217 -17.20 14.56 6.48
N ARG A 218 -17.36 15.59 5.63
CA ARG A 218 -18.66 15.91 5.00
C ARG A 218 -19.09 14.80 4.04
N ARG A 219 -18.14 14.29 3.22
CA ARG A 219 -18.42 13.26 2.21
C ARG A 219 -18.79 11.91 2.83
N ILE A 220 -18.09 11.50 3.89
CA ILE A 220 -18.35 10.22 4.54
C ILE A 220 -19.58 10.23 5.44
N ALA A 221 -20.05 11.40 5.91
CA ALA A 221 -21.27 11.50 6.71
C ALA A 221 -22.50 10.96 5.96
N GLU A 222 -22.50 11.06 4.62
CA GLU A 222 -23.57 10.59 3.73
C GLU A 222 -23.24 9.22 3.07
N SER A 223 -22.07 8.64 3.38
CA SER A 223 -21.62 7.40 2.74
C SER A 223 -22.02 6.17 3.56
N PRO A 224 -22.55 5.11 2.93
CA PRO A 224 -22.77 3.83 3.60
C PRO A 224 -21.46 3.06 3.85
N THR A 225 -20.36 3.41 3.18
CA THR A 225 -19.04 2.79 3.30
C THR A 225 -18.17 3.55 4.29
N ARG A 226 -17.32 2.82 5.02
CA ARG A 226 -16.32 3.42 5.92
C ARG A 226 -14.99 3.53 5.21
N HIS A 227 -14.39 4.71 5.31
CA HIS A 227 -13.08 5.03 4.76
C HIS A 227 -12.26 5.71 5.85
N ALA A 228 -10.93 5.64 5.76
CA ALA A 228 -10.01 6.43 6.57
C ALA A 228 -9.29 7.47 5.71
N LEU A 229 -8.97 8.62 6.30
CA LEU A 229 -8.06 9.60 5.70
C LEU A 229 -6.80 9.69 6.54
N PHE A 230 -5.63 9.45 5.94
CA PHE A 230 -4.33 9.63 6.56
C PHE A 230 -3.67 10.91 6.04
N PRO A 231 -3.45 11.93 6.89
CA PRO A 231 -2.60 13.06 6.54
C PRO A 231 -1.13 12.64 6.51
N ILE A 232 -0.32 13.39 5.75
CA ILE A 232 1.09 13.09 5.51
C ILE A 232 1.96 14.10 6.23
N VAL A 233 2.78 13.65 7.16
CA VAL A 233 3.78 14.47 7.83
C VAL A 233 4.92 14.76 6.87
N GLN A 234 5.19 16.04 6.62
CA GLN A 234 6.29 16.55 5.81
C GLN A 234 7.27 17.37 6.66
N GLY A 235 8.34 17.90 6.10
CA GLY A 235 9.37 18.67 6.80
C GLY A 235 10.79 18.34 6.33
N SER A 236 10.91 17.58 5.21
CA SER A 236 12.18 17.14 4.65
C SER A 236 13.06 16.43 5.72
N SER A 237 14.35 16.71 5.79
CA SER A 237 15.28 16.18 6.80
C SER A 237 15.37 17.02 8.08
N PHE A 238 14.48 18.00 8.28
CA PHE A 238 14.53 18.92 9.43
C PHE A 238 13.64 18.45 10.57
N ALA A 239 14.24 17.99 11.66
CA ALA A 239 13.52 17.41 12.79
C ALA A 239 12.55 18.40 13.47
N ASP A 240 12.87 19.70 13.52
CA ASP A 240 11.98 20.74 14.04
C ASP A 240 10.71 20.87 13.20
N LEU A 241 10.84 20.88 11.87
CA LEU A 241 9.70 20.95 10.95
C LEU A 241 8.85 19.66 11.00
N ARG A 242 9.50 18.49 11.14
CA ARG A 242 8.80 17.22 11.34
C ARG A 242 7.91 17.22 12.57
N ARG A 243 8.43 17.70 13.70
CA ARG A 243 7.65 17.82 14.95
C ARG A 243 6.53 18.85 14.83
N GLU A 244 6.80 20.02 14.21
CA GLU A 244 5.79 21.05 13.97
C GLU A 244 4.64 20.51 13.10
N CYS A 245 4.97 19.83 12.01
CA CYS A 245 3.99 19.20 11.11
C CYS A 245 3.19 18.12 11.83
N ALA A 246 3.87 17.19 12.51
CA ALA A 246 3.21 16.10 13.23
C ALA A 246 2.23 16.61 14.29
N ALA A 247 2.60 17.64 15.06
CA ALA A 247 1.73 18.26 16.04
C ALA A 247 0.47 18.86 15.41
N ALA A 248 0.64 19.65 14.34
CA ALA A 248 -0.48 20.27 13.64
C ALA A 248 -1.44 19.24 13.00
N LEU A 249 -0.91 18.09 12.55
CA LEU A 249 -1.72 17.02 11.96
C LEU A 249 -2.37 16.13 13.02
N ALA A 250 -1.73 15.93 14.18
CA ALA A 250 -2.31 15.18 15.29
C ALA A 250 -3.62 15.83 15.82
N ASP A 251 -3.71 17.14 15.75
CA ASP A 251 -4.93 17.90 16.13
C ASP A 251 -6.15 17.60 15.22
N LEU A 252 -5.96 16.97 14.07
CA LEU A 252 -7.05 16.56 13.16
C LEU A 252 -7.76 15.28 13.63
N ASP A 253 -7.19 14.55 14.58
CA ASP A 253 -7.69 13.27 15.13
C ASP A 253 -8.16 12.28 14.03
N THR A 254 -7.34 12.09 13.03
CA THR A 254 -7.60 11.16 11.92
C THR A 254 -7.36 9.70 12.32
N ASP A 255 -7.76 8.75 11.46
CA ASP A 255 -7.67 7.31 11.76
C ASP A 255 -6.24 6.76 11.73
N GLY A 256 -5.29 7.48 11.14
CA GLY A 256 -3.87 7.14 11.06
C GLY A 256 -3.06 8.26 10.42
N TYR A 257 -1.75 8.09 10.36
CA TYR A 257 -0.82 9.11 9.86
C TYR A 257 0.23 8.49 8.95
N ALA A 258 0.61 9.22 7.90
CA ALA A 258 1.74 8.83 7.07
C ALA A 258 2.95 9.73 7.30
N ILE A 259 4.12 9.20 7.06
CA ILE A 259 5.41 9.87 7.10
C ILE A 259 5.95 9.92 5.69
N GLY A 260 5.82 11.08 5.04
CA GLY A 260 6.27 11.31 3.67
C GLY A 260 7.66 11.92 3.60
N GLY A 261 8.14 12.21 2.38
CA GLY A 261 9.46 12.82 2.16
C GLY A 261 10.61 11.92 2.62
N LEU A 262 10.45 10.60 2.49
CA LEU A 262 11.47 9.58 2.70
C LEU A 262 11.87 8.97 1.36
N SER A 263 13.14 8.53 1.23
CA SER A 263 13.68 7.93 -0.01
C SER A 263 13.59 8.86 -1.24
N VAL A 264 13.72 10.18 -1.03
CA VAL A 264 13.71 11.20 -2.09
C VAL A 264 15.12 11.74 -2.42
N GLY A 265 16.17 11.01 -2.00
CA GLY A 265 17.57 11.32 -2.28
C GLY A 265 18.41 11.63 -1.03
N GLU A 266 17.80 11.69 0.14
CA GLU A 266 18.48 11.90 1.42
C GLU A 266 19.28 10.65 1.84
N PRO A 267 20.40 10.83 2.59
CA PRO A 267 21.10 9.73 3.25
C PRO A 267 20.18 9.00 4.26
N ARG A 268 20.31 7.68 4.31
CA ARG A 268 19.50 6.81 5.22
C ARG A 268 19.42 7.29 6.68
N PRO A 269 20.50 7.74 7.33
CA PRO A 269 20.40 8.23 8.70
C PRO A 269 19.38 9.37 8.86
N LEU A 270 19.33 10.30 7.89
CA LEU A 270 18.38 11.41 7.92
C LEU A 270 16.93 10.95 7.74
N SER A 271 16.68 9.90 6.93
CA SER A 271 15.34 9.29 6.84
C SER A 271 14.91 8.72 8.19
N LEU A 272 15.80 8.03 8.89
CA LEU A 272 15.51 7.42 10.18
C LEU A 272 15.28 8.47 11.27
N GLU A 273 16.10 9.55 11.30
CA GLU A 273 15.94 10.70 12.20
C GLU A 273 14.59 11.42 11.96
N ALA A 274 14.19 11.55 10.69
CA ALA A 274 12.90 12.14 10.33
C ALA A 274 11.72 11.31 10.86
N VAL A 275 11.82 9.98 10.81
CA VAL A 275 10.82 9.07 11.40
C VAL A 275 10.78 9.22 12.91
N GLU A 276 11.93 9.23 13.60
CA GLU A 276 12.03 9.41 15.05
C GLU A 276 11.38 10.72 15.52
N ALA A 277 11.74 11.83 14.86
CA ALA A 277 11.19 13.15 15.18
C ALA A 277 9.66 13.23 14.98
N THR A 278 9.14 12.51 13.99
CA THR A 278 7.71 12.44 13.70
C THR A 278 6.97 11.57 14.73
N GLU A 279 7.53 10.40 15.03
CA GLU A 279 6.91 9.41 15.89
C GLU A 279 6.79 9.87 17.35
N GLU A 280 7.71 10.72 17.81
CA GLU A 280 7.66 11.34 19.15
C GLU A 280 6.35 12.10 19.43
N ILE A 281 5.72 12.63 18.39
CA ILE A 281 4.55 13.53 18.47
C ILE A 281 3.23 12.80 18.15
N LEU A 282 3.25 11.85 17.25
CA LEU A 282 2.02 11.22 16.77
C LEU A 282 1.29 10.39 17.84
N PRO A 283 -0.05 10.40 17.89
CA PRO A 283 -0.84 9.66 18.86
C PRO A 283 -0.54 8.15 18.83
N ARG A 284 -0.20 7.55 20.00
CA ARG A 284 0.26 6.16 20.10
C ARG A 284 -0.76 5.13 19.57
N GLY A 285 -2.04 5.36 19.76
CA GLY A 285 -3.11 4.45 19.37
C GLY A 285 -3.48 4.48 17.87
N LYS A 286 -2.74 5.21 17.03
CA LYS A 286 -3.01 5.33 15.59
C LYS A 286 -1.91 4.65 14.78
N PRO A 287 -2.20 4.04 13.61
CA PRO A 287 -1.18 3.43 12.75
C PRO A 287 -0.29 4.48 12.07
N ARG A 288 0.99 4.12 11.84
CA ARG A 288 1.99 4.92 11.12
C ARG A 288 2.37 4.26 9.82
N TYR A 289 2.29 5.00 8.75
CA TYR A 289 2.68 4.55 7.42
C TYR A 289 3.91 5.33 6.93
N ALA A 290 5.07 4.68 6.81
CA ALA A 290 6.26 5.25 6.16
C ALA A 290 6.20 5.00 4.66
N MET A 291 6.15 6.08 3.88
CA MET A 291 5.90 6.04 2.44
C MET A 291 7.17 5.79 1.64
N GLY A 292 7.10 4.88 0.66
CA GLY A 292 8.16 4.66 -0.32
C GLY A 292 9.42 3.96 0.21
N VAL A 293 9.37 3.38 1.41
CA VAL A 293 10.48 2.68 2.05
C VAL A 293 10.22 1.17 2.10
N GLY A 294 11.18 0.27 1.98
CA GLY A 294 12.61 0.41 1.89
C GLY A 294 13.24 -0.87 1.35
N MET A 295 14.58 -0.96 1.47
CA MET A 295 15.30 -2.21 1.21
C MET A 295 14.96 -3.25 2.30
N PRO A 296 15.03 -4.58 2.01
CA PRO A 296 14.72 -5.62 2.99
C PRO A 296 15.42 -5.46 4.34
N ALA A 297 16.71 -5.10 4.32
CA ALA A 297 17.49 -4.90 5.54
C ALA A 297 17.11 -3.63 6.34
N GLU A 298 16.35 -2.71 5.74
CA GLU A 298 15.92 -1.46 6.38
C GLU A 298 14.57 -1.58 7.08
N LEU A 299 13.73 -2.52 6.65
CA LEU A 299 12.38 -2.67 7.18
C LEU A 299 12.35 -2.82 8.72
N PRO A 300 13.23 -3.64 9.35
CA PRO A 300 13.27 -3.73 10.81
C PRO A 300 13.67 -2.42 11.50
N GLU A 301 14.48 -1.57 10.86
CA GLU A 301 14.88 -0.27 11.39
C GLU A 301 13.71 0.72 11.47
N TYR A 302 12.84 0.72 10.46
CA TYR A 302 11.62 1.53 10.47
C TYR A 302 10.64 1.01 11.52
N VAL A 303 10.48 -0.31 11.63
CA VAL A 303 9.63 -0.92 12.65
C VAL A 303 10.16 -0.63 14.07
N ALA A 304 11.48 -0.68 14.30
CA ALA A 304 12.08 -0.33 15.58
C ALA A 304 11.75 1.09 16.04
N ARG A 305 11.38 1.97 15.09
CA ARG A 305 10.97 3.36 15.31
C ARG A 305 9.45 3.57 15.34
N GLY A 306 8.67 2.50 15.38
CA GLY A 306 7.22 2.57 15.54
C GLY A 306 6.41 2.61 14.24
N VAL A 307 7.02 2.32 13.09
CA VAL A 307 6.31 2.23 11.81
C VAL A 307 5.53 0.93 11.71
N ASP A 308 4.26 1.02 11.30
CA ASP A 308 3.32 -0.10 11.17
C ASP A 308 3.09 -0.54 9.72
N MET A 309 3.19 0.39 8.77
CA MET A 309 2.86 0.16 7.37
C MET A 309 3.97 0.72 6.47
N MET A 310 4.33 -0.01 5.44
CA MET A 310 5.37 0.37 4.48
C MET A 310 5.00 -0.10 3.08
N ASP A 311 5.43 0.65 2.07
CA ASP A 311 5.36 0.28 0.67
C ASP A 311 6.67 0.63 -0.03
N CYS A 312 6.98 -0.04 -1.11
CA CYS A 312 7.89 0.45 -2.13
C CYS A 312 7.76 -0.35 -3.44
N VAL A 313 8.27 0.20 -4.51
CA VAL A 313 8.28 -0.48 -5.82
C VAL A 313 9.41 -1.49 -5.98
N LEU A 314 10.36 -1.53 -5.04
CA LEU A 314 11.60 -2.31 -5.16
C LEU A 314 11.36 -3.80 -5.39
N PRO A 315 10.45 -4.51 -4.68
CA PRO A 315 10.28 -5.93 -4.89
C PRO A 315 9.98 -6.27 -6.35
N SER A 316 8.97 -5.60 -6.93
CA SER A 316 8.54 -5.85 -8.30
C SER A 316 9.45 -5.22 -9.35
N ARG A 317 10.05 -4.02 -9.09
CA ARG A 317 10.99 -3.37 -10.00
C ARG A 317 12.28 -4.19 -10.11
N ASN A 318 12.88 -4.53 -8.98
CA ASN A 318 14.14 -5.27 -8.92
C ASN A 318 13.99 -6.68 -9.52
N ALA A 319 12.88 -7.37 -9.23
CA ALA A 319 12.58 -8.66 -9.82
C ALA A 319 12.67 -8.63 -11.35
N ARG A 320 11.97 -7.68 -11.98
CA ARG A 320 11.98 -7.54 -13.44
C ARG A 320 13.36 -7.22 -14.05
N ASN A 321 14.24 -6.64 -13.24
CA ASN A 321 15.63 -6.32 -13.61
C ASN A 321 16.64 -7.42 -13.20
N GLY A 322 16.17 -8.57 -12.73
CA GLY A 322 17.02 -9.70 -12.37
C GLY A 322 17.71 -9.57 -11.01
N TYR A 323 17.22 -8.67 -10.12
CA TYR A 323 17.68 -8.52 -8.74
C TYR A 323 16.68 -9.18 -7.81
N LEU A 324 17.11 -10.23 -7.09
CA LEU A 324 16.26 -11.06 -6.28
C LEU A 324 16.77 -11.05 -4.83
N PHE A 325 15.84 -10.89 -3.89
CA PHE A 325 16.14 -10.82 -2.46
C PHE A 325 15.95 -12.21 -1.84
N THR A 326 16.98 -12.75 -1.21
CA THR A 326 16.92 -14.05 -0.54
C THR A 326 17.27 -13.93 0.93
N SER A 327 17.07 -15.00 1.69
CA SER A 327 17.50 -15.09 3.09
C SER A 327 19.03 -15.06 3.24
N GLU A 328 19.77 -15.41 2.18
CA GLU A 328 21.23 -15.41 2.12
C GLU A 328 21.82 -14.13 1.48
N GLY A 329 20.98 -13.10 1.26
CA GLY A 329 21.38 -11.85 0.62
C GLY A 329 20.82 -11.72 -0.80
N ARG A 330 21.50 -10.91 -1.64
CA ARG A 330 21.02 -10.54 -2.97
C ARG A 330 21.55 -11.47 -4.07
N VAL A 331 20.66 -11.99 -4.90
CA VAL A 331 20.98 -12.75 -6.12
C VAL A 331 20.79 -11.87 -7.36
N ILE A 332 21.86 -11.67 -8.15
CA ILE A 332 21.81 -11.03 -9.47
C ILE A 332 21.79 -12.14 -10.51
N ILE A 333 20.62 -12.53 -10.96
CA ILE A 333 20.41 -13.78 -11.72
C ILE A 333 21.18 -13.84 -13.05
N LYS A 334 21.52 -12.69 -13.65
CA LYS A 334 22.28 -12.61 -14.91
C LYS A 334 23.74 -13.12 -14.81
N HIS A 335 24.30 -13.25 -13.60
CA HIS A 335 25.68 -13.68 -13.41
C HIS A 335 25.92 -15.07 -13.97
N ALA A 336 27.11 -15.30 -14.57
CA ALA A 336 27.48 -16.57 -15.22
C ALA A 336 27.48 -17.75 -14.24
N ARG A 337 27.80 -17.51 -12.95
CA ARG A 337 27.81 -18.53 -11.90
C ARG A 337 26.49 -19.30 -11.73
N TYR A 338 25.38 -18.73 -12.20
CA TYR A 338 24.06 -19.39 -12.11
C TYR A 338 23.69 -20.18 -13.37
N LYS A 339 24.59 -20.31 -14.36
CA LYS A 339 24.31 -21.01 -15.64
C LYS A 339 23.89 -22.45 -15.44
N GLU A 340 24.53 -23.13 -14.49
CA GLU A 340 24.36 -24.56 -14.18
C GLU A 340 23.99 -24.78 -12.71
N ASP A 341 23.45 -23.73 -12.04
CA ASP A 341 23.07 -23.82 -10.64
C ASP A 341 21.66 -24.39 -10.50
N GLU A 342 21.59 -25.68 -10.11
CA GLU A 342 20.36 -26.44 -9.92
C GLU A 342 19.61 -26.08 -8.64
N ARG A 343 20.23 -25.31 -7.73
CA ARG A 343 19.60 -24.91 -6.46
C ARG A 343 18.42 -24.01 -6.69
N PRO A 344 17.43 -24.02 -5.75
CA PRO A 344 16.36 -23.03 -5.75
C PRO A 344 16.93 -21.63 -5.58
N LEU A 345 16.14 -20.61 -5.92
CA LEU A 345 16.53 -19.22 -5.75
C LEU A 345 16.88 -18.92 -4.29
N ASP A 346 16.05 -19.35 -3.36
CA ASP A 346 16.25 -19.28 -1.91
C ASP A 346 15.80 -20.63 -1.30
N PRO A 347 16.69 -21.38 -0.66
CA PRO A 347 16.36 -22.68 -0.09
C PRO A 347 15.38 -22.60 1.09
N ASN A 348 15.31 -21.43 1.76
CA ASN A 348 14.44 -21.20 2.90
C ASN A 348 13.09 -20.61 2.51
N CYS A 349 12.87 -20.26 1.24
CA CYS A 349 11.66 -19.61 0.77
C CYS A 349 10.58 -20.62 0.37
N PRO A 350 9.35 -20.55 0.92
CA PRO A 350 8.27 -21.51 0.61
C PRO A 350 7.52 -21.18 -0.69
N CYS A 351 7.88 -20.10 -1.41
CA CYS A 351 7.11 -19.67 -2.58
C CYS A 351 7.16 -20.70 -3.73
N TYR A 352 6.17 -20.63 -4.61
CA TYR A 352 6.08 -21.50 -5.79
C TYR A 352 7.36 -21.46 -6.65
N THR A 353 7.95 -20.29 -6.85
CA THR A 353 9.18 -20.15 -7.65
C THR A 353 10.33 -20.97 -7.08
N CYS A 354 10.59 -20.87 -5.75
CA CYS A 354 11.68 -21.57 -5.11
C CYS A 354 11.46 -23.09 -5.01
N ARG A 355 10.20 -23.52 -4.85
CA ARG A 355 9.87 -24.96 -4.78
C ARG A 355 9.90 -25.66 -6.12
N THR A 356 9.89 -24.91 -7.23
CA THR A 356 9.65 -25.49 -8.56
C THR A 356 10.83 -25.29 -9.50
N TYR A 357 11.54 -24.15 -9.42
CA TYR A 357 12.52 -23.76 -10.44
C TYR A 357 13.91 -23.53 -9.88
N SER A 358 14.93 -23.95 -10.67
CA SER A 358 16.34 -23.72 -10.36
C SER A 358 16.79 -22.30 -10.75
N ARG A 359 17.90 -21.86 -10.16
CA ARG A 359 18.58 -20.62 -10.56
C ARG A 359 19.01 -20.66 -12.03
N ALA A 360 19.43 -21.82 -12.53
CA ALA A 360 19.81 -22.01 -13.93
C ALA A 360 18.63 -21.74 -14.87
N TYR A 361 17.44 -22.28 -14.58
CA TYR A 361 16.24 -22.05 -15.38
C TYR A 361 15.78 -20.58 -15.33
N LEU A 362 15.74 -19.99 -14.15
CA LEU A 362 15.40 -18.57 -13.98
C LEU A 362 16.37 -17.66 -14.75
N ARG A 363 17.67 -17.97 -14.72
CA ARG A 363 18.67 -17.26 -15.52
C ARG A 363 18.43 -17.40 -17.02
N HIS A 364 18.11 -18.61 -17.49
CA HIS A 364 17.74 -18.84 -18.87
C HIS A 364 16.55 -17.98 -19.29
N LEU A 365 15.45 -17.99 -18.55
CA LEU A 365 14.27 -17.18 -18.83
C LEU A 365 14.59 -15.67 -18.86
N PHE A 366 15.41 -15.20 -17.91
CA PHE A 366 15.86 -13.81 -17.88
C PHE A 366 16.63 -13.41 -19.14
N GLN A 367 17.57 -14.25 -19.57
CA GLN A 367 18.40 -13.99 -20.77
C GLN A 367 17.62 -14.11 -22.07
N ALA A 368 16.66 -15.03 -22.12
CA ALA A 368 15.76 -15.21 -23.27
C ALA A 368 14.69 -14.09 -23.38
N GLY A 369 14.55 -13.24 -22.33
CA GLY A 369 13.52 -12.20 -22.30
C GLY A 369 12.11 -12.75 -22.13
N GLU A 370 11.97 -13.99 -21.60
CA GLU A 370 10.67 -14.62 -21.43
C GLU A 370 9.82 -13.95 -20.35
N ILE A 371 8.53 -13.73 -20.67
CA ILE A 371 7.56 -13.08 -19.76
C ILE A 371 7.41 -13.86 -18.45
N LEU A 372 7.62 -15.16 -18.45
CA LEU A 372 7.54 -15.99 -17.25
C LEU A 372 8.59 -15.58 -16.19
N PHE A 373 9.76 -15.07 -16.61
CA PHE A 373 10.78 -14.63 -15.66
C PHE A 373 10.27 -13.54 -14.71
N PRO A 374 9.78 -12.36 -15.17
CA PRO A 374 9.30 -11.33 -14.28
C PRO A 374 8.11 -11.79 -13.40
N VAL A 375 7.30 -12.73 -13.85
CA VAL A 375 6.21 -13.31 -13.05
C VAL A 375 6.80 -14.07 -11.85
N LEU A 376 7.66 -15.05 -12.11
CA LEU A 376 8.29 -15.89 -11.07
C LEU A 376 9.16 -15.07 -10.12
N ALA A 377 9.94 -14.14 -10.66
CA ALA A 377 10.84 -13.27 -9.91
C ALA A 377 10.06 -12.31 -8.99
N THR A 378 8.98 -11.70 -9.49
CA THR A 378 8.15 -10.78 -8.68
C THR A 378 7.46 -11.54 -7.55
N ARG A 379 6.92 -12.73 -7.84
CA ARG A 379 6.30 -13.60 -6.84
C ARG A 379 7.27 -13.90 -5.69
N HIS A 380 8.51 -14.27 -6.02
CA HIS A 380 9.55 -14.54 -5.01
C HIS A 380 9.89 -13.29 -4.18
N ASN A 381 10.15 -12.15 -4.82
CA ASN A 381 10.53 -10.94 -4.10
C ASN A 381 9.40 -10.44 -3.19
N ILE A 382 8.15 -10.50 -3.62
CA ILE A 382 7.01 -10.15 -2.75
C ILE A 382 6.94 -11.11 -1.55
N GLN A 383 7.07 -12.43 -1.79
CA GLN A 383 7.11 -13.41 -0.70
C GLN A 383 8.18 -13.06 0.34
N ARG A 384 9.40 -12.70 -0.08
CA ARG A 384 10.48 -12.34 0.86
C ARG A 384 10.13 -11.14 1.72
N TYR A 385 9.49 -10.11 1.15
CA TYR A 385 9.03 -8.95 1.92
C TYR A 385 7.96 -9.32 2.93
N LEU A 386 7.01 -10.17 2.56
CA LEU A 386 5.97 -10.66 3.45
C LEU A 386 6.54 -11.54 4.57
N ASP A 387 7.55 -12.37 4.25
CA ASP A 387 8.24 -13.21 5.23
C ASP A 387 8.98 -12.36 6.25
N ILE A 388 9.70 -11.30 5.84
CA ILE A 388 10.34 -10.35 6.74
C ILE A 388 9.30 -9.72 7.70
N MET A 389 8.15 -9.30 7.19
CA MET A 389 7.12 -8.73 8.05
C MET A 389 6.57 -9.74 9.05
N ARG A 390 6.41 -11.01 8.64
CA ARG A 390 6.02 -12.09 9.55
C ARG A 390 7.09 -12.34 10.62
N GLU A 391 8.36 -12.48 10.21
CA GLU A 391 9.50 -12.64 11.11
C GLU A 391 9.55 -11.51 12.16
N ILE A 392 9.35 -10.25 11.75
CA ILE A 392 9.30 -9.09 12.63
C ILE A 392 8.13 -9.19 13.62
N ARG A 393 6.91 -9.48 13.16
CA ARG A 393 5.74 -9.62 14.05
C ARG A 393 5.94 -10.73 15.08
N ASP A 394 6.46 -11.88 14.65
CA ASP A 394 6.73 -13.02 15.52
C ASP A 394 7.82 -12.67 16.56
N ALA A 395 8.88 -11.98 16.17
CA ALA A 395 9.91 -11.50 17.07
C ALA A 395 9.38 -10.47 18.09
N ILE A 396 8.48 -9.56 17.69
CA ILE A 396 7.83 -8.62 18.63
C ILE A 396 6.97 -9.37 19.63
N ARG A 397 6.13 -10.29 19.17
CA ARG A 397 5.22 -11.08 20.01
C ARG A 397 5.95 -11.98 21.01
N SER A 398 7.11 -12.52 20.61
CA SER A 398 7.95 -13.37 21.48
C SER A 398 8.91 -12.60 22.35
N GLY A 399 9.01 -11.27 22.20
CA GLY A 399 9.96 -10.43 22.94
C GLY A 399 11.41 -10.50 22.45
N SER A 400 11.68 -11.16 21.30
CA SER A 400 13.02 -11.36 20.73
C SER A 400 13.37 -10.37 19.61
N PHE A 401 12.62 -9.29 19.48
CA PHE A 401 12.84 -8.30 18.42
C PHE A 401 14.20 -7.59 18.50
N PRO A 402 14.77 -7.25 19.70
CA PRO A 402 16.10 -6.66 19.79
C PRO A 402 17.20 -7.56 19.20
N GLU A 403 17.13 -8.86 19.47
CA GLU A 403 18.07 -9.88 18.96
C GLU A 403 17.92 -10.01 17.45
N TYR A 404 16.68 -10.08 16.93
CA TYR A 404 16.41 -10.09 15.50
C TYR A 404 17.01 -8.87 14.79
N LEU A 405 16.77 -7.67 15.33
CA LEU A 405 17.31 -6.42 14.78
C LEU A 405 18.84 -6.41 14.80
N SER A 406 19.46 -6.90 15.87
CA SER A 406 20.92 -7.02 15.97
C SER A 406 21.49 -7.95 14.91
N CYS A 407 20.87 -9.10 14.67
CA CYS A 407 21.29 -10.04 13.62
C CYS A 407 21.20 -9.41 12.22
N VAL A 408 20.12 -8.67 11.92
CA VAL A 408 19.95 -7.99 10.63
C VAL A 408 21.01 -6.90 10.42
N ARG A 409 21.35 -6.13 11.49
CA ARG A 409 22.42 -5.11 11.45
C ARG A 409 23.78 -5.74 11.15
N SER A 410 24.13 -6.82 11.83
CA SER A 410 25.41 -7.53 11.62
C SER A 410 25.52 -8.07 10.18
N ALA A 411 24.48 -8.71 9.66
CA ALA A 411 24.46 -9.23 8.30
C ALA A 411 24.54 -8.13 7.23
N SER A 412 24.05 -6.92 7.52
CA SER A 412 24.13 -5.79 6.58
C SER A 412 25.53 -5.19 6.50
N HIS A 413 26.30 -5.17 7.59
CA HIS A 413 27.71 -4.71 7.62
C HIS A 413 28.67 -5.65 6.89
N GLU A 414 28.38 -6.95 6.83
CA GLU A 414 29.20 -7.93 6.10
C GLU A 414 28.96 -7.88 4.58
N ALA A 415 27.86 -7.26 4.12
CA ALA A 415 27.46 -7.22 2.71
C ALA A 415 27.87 -5.92 1.99
N GLU A 416 28.33 -4.89 2.68
CA GLU A 416 28.93 -3.66 2.17
C GLU A 416 30.43 -3.85 1.90
#